data_3b16080cbf713d6bc6921069491d8e83
#
_entry.id   3b16080cbf713d6bc6921069491d8e83
#
_cell.length_a   1.000
_cell.length_b   1.000
_cell.length_c   1.000
_cell.angle_alpha   90.00
_cell.angle_beta   90.00
_cell.angle_gamma   90.00
#
_symmetry.space_group_name_H-M   'P 1'
#
loop_
_entity.id
_entity.type
_entity.pdbx_description
1 polymer ?
#
loop_
_entity_poly.entity_id
_entity_poly.type
_entity_poly.pdbx_seq_one_letter_code
_entity_poly.pdbx_strand_id
1 'polypeptide(L)'
;MEWFYSLFLEHSALQAVVVLSLISAIGLGLGRVHFWGVSLGVTFVFFAGILAGHLGLSVDPQMLNYAESFGLVIFVYSLGLQVGPGFFSSFRKGGVTLNMLALGVVLLGTLLTVVASYATGVSLPDMVGILCGATTNTPALGAAQQTLKQMGINSSTPALGCAVAYPMGVVGVILAVLLIRKVLVRKEDLEIKEKDDANKTYIAAFQVHNPAIFNKSIKDIARMSYPKFVISRLWRDGHVSIPTSDKILKEGDRLLVVTAEKDALALTVLFGEQENTDWNKEDIDWNAIDSELISQRIVVTRPELNGKKLGALRLRNHYGINISRVYRSGVQLLATPGLILQLGDRLTVVGEAAAIQNVEKVLGNAVKSLKEPNLVVIFIGIVLGLALGAIPFSFPGVSTPVKLGLAGGPIIVGILLGTFGPRIHMITYTTRSANLMLRALGLSMYLACLGLDAGAHFFDTVFRPEGLLWIGLGAGLTIIPTVLVGFVAFKMMKIDFGSVSGMLCGSMANPMALNYVNDTIPGDNPSVAYATVYPLCMFLRVIIAQVLLMFLLN
;
A
#
# COMPACT_ATOMS: atom_id res chain seq x y z
N MET A 1 -21.67 -27.07 -33.90
CA MET A 1 -22.37 -25.89 -33.32
C MET A 1 -22.94 -26.18 -31.92
N GLU A 2 -23.35 -27.38 -31.62
CA GLU A 2 -23.86 -27.76 -30.26
C GLU A 2 -22.88 -27.51 -29.14
N TRP A 3 -21.57 -27.85 -29.32
CA TRP A 3 -20.56 -27.60 -28.30
C TRP A 3 -20.37 -26.11 -27.98
N PHE A 4 -20.53 -25.23 -28.98
CA PHE A 4 -20.43 -23.80 -28.77
C PHE A 4 -21.68 -23.28 -28.01
N TYR A 5 -22.84 -23.82 -28.30
CA TYR A 5 -24.07 -23.50 -27.57
C TYR A 5 -23.99 -23.91 -26.10
N SER A 6 -23.51 -25.13 -25.82
CA SER A 6 -23.33 -25.60 -24.44
C SER A 6 -22.26 -24.81 -23.67
N LEU A 7 -21.26 -24.24 -24.38
CA LEU A 7 -20.17 -23.48 -23.77
C LEU A 7 -20.58 -22.07 -23.33
N PHE A 8 -21.54 -21.43 -24.01
CA PHE A 8 -21.86 -20.00 -23.77
C PHE A 8 -23.33 -19.76 -23.35
N LEU A 9 -24.25 -20.64 -23.67
CA LEU A 9 -25.68 -20.38 -23.50
C LEU A 9 -26.38 -21.38 -22.58
N GLU A 10 -25.87 -22.60 -22.44
CA GLU A 10 -26.44 -23.59 -21.56
C GLU A 10 -25.91 -23.43 -20.13
N HIS A 11 -26.78 -23.13 -19.17
CA HIS A 11 -26.41 -22.92 -17.78
C HIS A 11 -25.74 -24.16 -17.18
N SER A 12 -24.43 -24.10 -17.01
CA SER A 12 -23.59 -25.17 -16.46
C SER A 12 -22.38 -24.58 -15.74
N ALA A 13 -21.72 -25.42 -14.92
CA ALA A 13 -20.46 -25.01 -14.26
C ALA A 13 -19.37 -24.64 -15.29
N LEU A 14 -19.32 -25.37 -16.42
CA LEU A 14 -18.38 -25.09 -17.50
C LEU A 14 -18.67 -23.72 -18.13
N GLN A 15 -19.92 -23.42 -18.45
CA GLN A 15 -20.38 -22.14 -18.99
C GLN A 15 -20.02 -20.99 -18.03
N ALA A 16 -20.30 -21.14 -16.74
CA ALA A 16 -19.99 -20.13 -15.74
C ALA A 16 -18.47 -19.79 -15.71
N VAL A 17 -17.61 -20.81 -15.69
CA VAL A 17 -16.15 -20.61 -15.71
C VAL A 17 -15.70 -19.93 -16.99
N VAL A 18 -16.22 -20.33 -18.14
CA VAL A 18 -15.85 -19.75 -19.45
C VAL A 18 -16.28 -18.30 -19.54
N VAL A 19 -17.54 -18.00 -19.24
CA VAL A 19 -18.08 -16.62 -19.31
C VAL A 19 -17.35 -15.68 -18.36
N LEU A 20 -17.19 -16.06 -17.09
CA LEU A 20 -16.50 -15.23 -16.11
C LEU A 20 -15.01 -15.06 -16.43
N SER A 21 -14.35 -16.09 -16.96
CA SER A 21 -12.96 -16.01 -17.40
C SER A 21 -12.79 -15.09 -18.62
N LEU A 22 -13.72 -15.17 -19.58
CA LEU A 22 -13.69 -14.31 -20.77
C LEU A 22 -13.92 -12.85 -20.40
N ILE A 23 -14.92 -12.55 -19.56
CA ILE A 23 -15.18 -11.20 -19.05
C ILE A 23 -13.93 -10.66 -18.34
N SER A 24 -13.30 -11.48 -17.47
CA SER A 24 -12.10 -11.10 -16.75
C SER A 24 -10.92 -10.84 -17.70
N ALA A 25 -10.71 -11.71 -18.70
CA ALA A 25 -9.63 -11.56 -19.68
C ALA A 25 -9.79 -10.28 -20.53
N ILE A 26 -11.00 -10.05 -21.05
CA ILE A 26 -11.31 -8.84 -21.83
C ILE A 26 -11.15 -7.60 -20.96
N GLY A 27 -11.72 -7.60 -19.74
CA GLY A 27 -11.65 -6.47 -18.82
C GLY A 27 -10.23 -6.15 -18.38
N LEU A 28 -9.40 -7.14 -18.06
CA LEU A 28 -7.99 -6.96 -17.72
C LEU A 28 -7.16 -6.49 -18.92
N GLY A 29 -7.49 -6.96 -20.12
CA GLY A 29 -6.87 -6.51 -21.38
C GLY A 29 -7.15 -5.02 -21.63
N LEU A 30 -8.41 -4.63 -21.58
CA LEU A 30 -8.85 -3.23 -21.73
C LEU A 30 -8.34 -2.34 -20.60
N GLY A 31 -8.21 -2.88 -19.40
CA GLY A 31 -7.65 -2.19 -18.24
C GLY A 31 -6.19 -1.75 -18.38
N ARG A 32 -5.46 -2.25 -19.39
CA ARG A 32 -4.09 -1.80 -19.73
C ARG A 32 -4.09 -0.57 -20.64
N VAL A 33 -5.22 -0.23 -21.24
CA VAL A 33 -5.33 0.93 -22.11
C VAL A 33 -5.35 2.20 -21.24
N HIS A 34 -4.52 3.17 -21.60
CA HIS A 34 -4.44 4.46 -20.93
C HIS A 34 -5.20 5.50 -21.74
N PHE A 35 -6.23 6.10 -21.16
CA PHE A 35 -6.92 7.25 -21.72
C PHE A 35 -6.40 8.51 -21.01
N TRP A 36 -5.74 9.40 -21.74
CA TRP A 36 -5.14 10.62 -21.19
C TRP A 36 -4.23 10.40 -19.98
N GLY A 37 -3.46 9.29 -20.00
CA GLY A 37 -2.55 8.92 -18.92
C GLY A 37 -3.22 8.21 -17.72
N VAL A 38 -4.54 8.02 -17.74
CA VAL A 38 -5.29 7.31 -16.68
C VAL A 38 -5.74 5.94 -17.20
N SER A 39 -5.50 4.89 -16.43
CA SER A 39 -6.00 3.54 -16.69
C SER A 39 -6.96 3.12 -15.58
N LEU A 40 -8.09 2.51 -15.93
CA LEU A 40 -9.04 1.96 -14.95
C LEU A 40 -8.60 0.60 -14.38
N GLY A 41 -7.51 0.01 -14.91
CA GLY A 41 -6.94 -1.24 -14.40
C GLY A 41 -7.96 -2.37 -14.31
N VAL A 42 -7.93 -3.12 -13.20
CA VAL A 42 -8.83 -4.26 -12.96
C VAL A 42 -10.31 -3.86 -12.96
N THR A 43 -10.65 -2.60 -12.73
CA THR A 43 -12.04 -2.13 -12.72
C THR A 43 -12.72 -2.24 -14.08
N PHE A 44 -11.95 -2.29 -15.19
CA PHE A 44 -12.52 -2.55 -16.51
C PHE A 44 -13.24 -3.90 -16.60
N VAL A 45 -12.91 -4.86 -15.74
CA VAL A 45 -13.64 -6.14 -15.65
C VAL A 45 -15.11 -5.92 -15.30
N PHE A 46 -15.41 -4.96 -14.43
CA PHE A 46 -16.78 -4.59 -14.09
C PHE A 46 -17.55 -4.09 -15.31
N PHE A 47 -16.96 -3.17 -16.09
CA PHE A 47 -17.60 -2.64 -17.30
C PHE A 47 -17.70 -3.68 -18.41
N ALA A 48 -16.73 -4.59 -18.53
CA ALA A 48 -16.81 -5.73 -19.45
C ALA A 48 -17.96 -6.68 -19.05
N GLY A 49 -18.15 -6.90 -17.75
CA GLY A 49 -19.28 -7.67 -17.22
C GLY A 49 -20.62 -6.99 -17.52
N ILE A 50 -20.73 -5.67 -17.30
CA ILE A 50 -21.91 -4.88 -17.64
C ILE A 50 -22.27 -5.03 -19.13
N LEU A 51 -21.29 -4.91 -20.00
CA LEU A 51 -21.51 -5.09 -21.44
C LEU A 51 -21.97 -6.50 -21.78
N ALA A 52 -21.36 -7.53 -21.16
CA ALA A 52 -21.75 -8.92 -21.37
C ALA A 52 -23.19 -9.19 -20.92
N GLY A 53 -23.59 -8.68 -19.75
CA GLY A 53 -24.97 -8.79 -19.24
C GLY A 53 -25.98 -8.06 -20.12
N HIS A 54 -25.62 -6.86 -20.62
CA HIS A 54 -26.45 -6.12 -21.58
C HIS A 54 -26.64 -6.86 -22.91
N LEU A 55 -25.61 -7.59 -23.36
CA LEU A 55 -25.69 -8.43 -24.58
C LEU A 55 -26.48 -9.74 -24.34
N GLY A 56 -27.05 -9.94 -23.15
CA GLY A 56 -27.89 -11.08 -22.82
C GLY A 56 -27.14 -12.32 -22.34
N LEU A 57 -25.82 -12.21 -22.08
CA LEU A 57 -25.10 -13.30 -21.42
C LEU A 57 -25.58 -13.42 -19.96
N SER A 58 -25.90 -14.66 -19.55
CA SER A 58 -26.31 -14.96 -18.17
C SER A 58 -25.62 -16.22 -17.69
N VAL A 59 -25.48 -16.34 -16.39
CA VAL A 59 -24.90 -17.48 -15.67
C VAL A 59 -25.94 -17.95 -14.64
N ASP A 60 -25.93 -19.25 -14.31
CA ASP A 60 -26.77 -19.75 -13.25
C ASP A 60 -26.66 -18.92 -11.97
N PRO A 61 -27.77 -18.43 -11.39
CA PRO A 61 -27.72 -17.49 -10.24
C PRO A 61 -27.00 -18.04 -9.01
N GLN A 62 -27.05 -19.36 -8.75
CA GLN A 62 -26.37 -19.97 -7.61
C GLN A 62 -24.87 -20.00 -7.83
N MET A 63 -24.43 -20.33 -9.05
CA MET A 63 -23.00 -20.31 -9.42
C MET A 63 -22.44 -18.89 -9.43
N LEU A 64 -23.22 -17.93 -9.94
CA LEU A 64 -22.85 -16.52 -9.94
C LEU A 64 -22.64 -15.99 -8.51
N ASN A 65 -23.59 -16.28 -7.61
CA ASN A 65 -23.52 -15.87 -6.20
C ASN A 65 -22.35 -16.54 -5.45
N TYR A 66 -22.05 -17.81 -5.74
CA TYR A 66 -20.89 -18.50 -5.17
C TYR A 66 -19.59 -17.86 -5.63
N ALA A 67 -19.42 -17.64 -6.94
CA ALA A 67 -18.24 -17.05 -7.52
C ALA A 67 -18.03 -15.60 -7.03
N GLU A 68 -19.09 -14.81 -6.97
CA GLU A 68 -19.09 -13.45 -6.41
C GLU A 68 -18.61 -13.46 -4.96
N SER A 69 -19.23 -14.30 -4.10
CA SER A 69 -18.89 -14.39 -2.67
C SER A 69 -17.46 -14.85 -2.45
N PHE A 70 -17.02 -15.88 -3.18
CA PHE A 70 -15.67 -16.41 -3.06
C PHE A 70 -14.61 -15.40 -3.55
N GLY A 71 -14.87 -14.74 -4.67
CA GLY A 71 -14.05 -13.66 -5.20
C GLY A 71 -13.93 -12.50 -4.22
N LEU A 72 -15.04 -12.05 -3.64
CA LEU A 72 -15.06 -11.00 -2.63
C LEU A 72 -14.22 -11.36 -1.43
N VAL A 73 -14.38 -12.56 -0.85
CA VAL A 73 -13.66 -13.01 0.34
C VAL A 73 -12.15 -13.03 0.11
N ILE A 74 -11.70 -13.66 -1.02
CA ILE A 74 -10.27 -13.69 -1.38
C ILE A 74 -9.73 -12.27 -1.53
N PHE A 75 -10.46 -11.41 -2.24
CA PHE A 75 -10.06 -10.03 -2.48
C PHE A 75 -9.88 -9.25 -1.18
N VAL A 76 -10.91 -9.27 -0.30
CA VAL A 76 -10.91 -8.44 0.92
C VAL A 76 -9.90 -8.97 1.94
N TYR A 77 -9.75 -10.28 2.05
CA TYR A 77 -8.74 -10.91 2.92
C TYR A 77 -7.31 -10.57 2.47
N SER A 78 -7.03 -10.72 1.17
CA SER A 78 -5.72 -10.35 0.60
C SER A 78 -5.41 -8.86 0.78
N LEU A 79 -6.43 -8.00 0.65
CA LEU A 79 -6.32 -6.58 0.94
C LEU A 79 -5.98 -6.33 2.42
N GLY A 80 -6.65 -7.03 3.35
CA GLY A 80 -6.35 -6.97 4.78
C GLY A 80 -4.90 -7.36 5.10
N LEU A 81 -4.41 -8.45 4.51
CA LEU A 81 -3.01 -8.88 4.65
C LEU A 81 -2.02 -7.82 4.15
N GLN A 82 -2.31 -7.17 3.03
CA GLN A 82 -1.46 -6.12 2.45
C GLN A 82 -1.41 -4.87 3.33
N VAL A 83 -2.56 -4.47 3.88
CA VAL A 83 -2.74 -3.26 4.67
C VAL A 83 -2.23 -3.42 6.10
N GLY A 84 -2.32 -4.64 6.66
CA GLY A 84 -2.03 -4.95 8.06
C GLY A 84 -0.70 -4.40 8.60
N PRO A 85 0.45 -4.65 7.96
CA PRO A 85 1.74 -4.17 8.47
C PRO A 85 1.84 -2.65 8.62
N GLY A 86 1.14 -1.90 7.75
CA GLY A 86 1.07 -0.44 7.78
C GLY A 86 0.01 0.13 8.72
N PHE A 87 -1.04 -0.64 9.04
CA PHE A 87 -2.23 -0.15 9.74
C PHE A 87 -1.89 0.49 11.11
N PHE A 88 -1.24 -0.26 12.00
CA PHE A 88 -0.89 0.28 13.32
C PHE A 88 0.28 1.26 13.30
N SER A 89 1.16 1.17 12.32
CA SER A 89 2.28 2.11 12.18
C SER A 89 1.82 3.49 11.70
N SER A 90 0.70 3.57 10.99
CA SER A 90 0.12 4.83 10.50
C SER A 90 -0.36 5.77 11.63
N PHE A 91 -0.56 5.23 12.84
CA PHE A 91 -0.93 6.03 14.03
C PHE A 91 0.27 6.56 14.83
N ARG A 92 1.51 6.39 14.35
CA ARG A 92 2.70 6.96 14.99
C ARG A 92 2.91 8.43 14.61
N LYS A 93 3.89 9.11 15.26
CA LYS A 93 4.17 10.55 15.09
C LYS A 93 4.15 11.00 13.63
N GLY A 94 3.31 11.98 13.32
CA GLY A 94 3.09 12.54 11.97
C GLY A 94 1.92 11.94 11.20
N GLY A 95 1.60 10.64 11.38
CA GLY A 95 0.50 9.98 10.68
C GLY A 95 -0.88 10.28 11.27
N VAL A 96 -0.96 10.60 12.57
CA VAL A 96 -2.24 10.88 13.25
C VAL A 96 -2.97 12.05 12.61
N THR A 97 -2.29 13.14 12.34
CA THR A 97 -2.89 14.34 11.72
C THR A 97 -3.47 14.03 10.34
N LEU A 98 -2.71 13.31 9.49
CA LEU A 98 -3.18 12.92 8.17
C LEU A 98 -4.38 11.96 8.27
N ASN A 99 -4.35 11.01 9.21
CA ASN A 99 -5.46 10.10 9.45
C ASN A 99 -6.72 10.81 9.96
N MET A 100 -6.58 11.83 10.83
CA MET A 100 -7.73 12.63 11.28
C MET A 100 -8.36 13.45 10.14
N LEU A 101 -7.53 14.04 9.27
CA LEU A 101 -8.02 14.74 8.09
C LEU A 101 -8.71 13.79 7.11
N ALA A 102 -8.10 12.63 6.86
CA ALA A 102 -8.68 11.60 6.00
C ALA A 102 -9.99 11.05 6.57
N LEU A 103 -10.10 10.87 7.89
CA LEU A 103 -11.36 10.58 8.59
C LEU A 103 -12.39 11.68 8.33
N GLY A 104 -11.98 12.94 8.34
CA GLY A 104 -12.84 14.07 7.99
C GLY A 104 -13.42 13.95 6.57
N VAL A 105 -12.62 13.53 5.57
CA VAL A 105 -13.11 13.26 4.21
C VAL A 105 -14.15 12.14 4.21
N VAL A 106 -13.89 11.05 4.93
CA VAL A 106 -14.79 9.90 5.01
C VAL A 106 -16.12 10.29 5.65
N LEU A 107 -16.10 10.95 6.81
CA LEU A 107 -17.30 11.33 7.56
C LEU A 107 -18.11 12.40 6.82
N LEU A 108 -17.45 13.39 6.21
CA LEU A 108 -18.12 14.40 5.41
C LEU A 108 -18.79 13.79 4.18
N GLY A 109 -18.12 12.88 3.46
CA GLY A 109 -18.70 12.14 2.35
C GLY A 109 -19.92 11.30 2.79
N THR A 110 -19.83 10.66 3.94
CA THR A 110 -20.92 9.89 4.54
C THR A 110 -22.12 10.79 4.88
N LEU A 111 -21.87 11.93 5.53
CA LEU A 111 -22.92 12.90 5.87
C LEU A 111 -23.61 13.42 4.61
N LEU A 112 -22.82 13.81 3.60
CA LEU A 112 -23.36 14.28 2.33
C LEU A 112 -24.21 13.20 1.63
N THR A 113 -23.83 11.93 1.73
CA THR A 113 -24.61 10.80 1.18
C THR A 113 -25.99 10.72 1.82
N VAL A 114 -26.06 10.79 3.14
CA VAL A 114 -27.35 10.80 3.87
C VAL A 114 -28.18 12.01 3.50
N VAL A 115 -27.59 13.23 3.55
CA VAL A 115 -28.29 14.47 3.21
C VAL A 115 -28.78 14.44 1.76
N ALA A 116 -27.97 13.97 0.82
CA ALA A 116 -28.35 13.86 -0.58
C ALA A 116 -29.48 12.86 -0.82
N SER A 117 -29.49 11.72 -0.11
CA SER A 117 -30.60 10.75 -0.18
C SER A 117 -31.93 11.42 0.21
N TYR A 118 -31.95 12.13 1.33
CA TYR A 118 -33.16 12.85 1.76
C TYR A 118 -33.56 14.01 0.83
N ALA A 119 -32.57 14.75 0.31
CA ALA A 119 -32.84 15.93 -0.54
C ALA A 119 -33.31 15.55 -1.96
N THR A 120 -32.83 14.44 -2.51
CA THR A 120 -33.11 14.05 -3.90
C THR A 120 -34.15 12.93 -4.02
N GLY A 121 -34.49 12.27 -2.89
CA GLY A 121 -35.38 11.11 -2.89
C GLY A 121 -34.75 9.83 -3.46
N VAL A 122 -33.45 9.83 -3.78
CA VAL A 122 -32.71 8.63 -4.21
C VAL A 122 -32.66 7.64 -3.03
N SER A 123 -32.98 6.38 -3.29
CA SER A 123 -33.00 5.37 -2.26
C SER A 123 -31.65 5.24 -1.54
N LEU A 124 -31.66 4.94 -0.26
CA LEU A 124 -30.41 4.82 0.52
C LEU A 124 -29.49 3.72 -0.02
N PRO A 125 -29.99 2.54 -0.48
CA PRO A 125 -29.16 1.54 -1.16
C PRO A 125 -28.43 2.09 -2.39
N ASP A 126 -29.14 2.82 -3.25
CA ASP A 126 -28.55 3.43 -4.45
C ASP A 126 -27.54 4.51 -4.08
N MET A 127 -27.84 5.35 -3.07
CA MET A 127 -26.91 6.36 -2.58
C MET A 127 -25.64 5.77 -1.98
N VAL A 128 -25.72 4.64 -1.27
CA VAL A 128 -24.53 3.92 -0.78
C VAL A 128 -23.74 3.36 -1.96
N GLY A 129 -24.42 2.87 -3.00
CA GLY A 129 -23.78 2.47 -4.26
C GLY A 129 -23.03 3.64 -4.91
N ILE A 130 -23.69 4.80 -5.07
CA ILE A 130 -23.09 6.05 -5.60
C ILE A 130 -21.89 6.47 -4.76
N LEU A 131 -21.98 6.41 -3.43
CA LEU A 131 -20.84 6.69 -2.52
C LEU A 131 -19.67 5.73 -2.78
N CYS A 132 -19.94 4.43 -2.94
CA CYS A 132 -18.91 3.43 -3.23
C CYS A 132 -18.21 3.72 -4.56
N GLY A 133 -18.96 4.10 -5.60
CA GLY A 133 -18.43 4.53 -6.89
C GLY A 133 -17.63 5.82 -6.79
N ALA A 134 -18.21 6.88 -6.18
CA ALA A 134 -17.57 8.18 -5.97
C ALA A 134 -16.24 8.08 -5.19
N THR A 135 -16.08 7.05 -4.38
CA THR A 135 -14.88 6.82 -3.59
C THR A 135 -14.02 5.64 -4.09
N THR A 136 -14.34 5.11 -5.26
CA THR A 136 -13.67 3.96 -5.91
C THR A 136 -13.48 2.75 -4.98
N ASN A 137 -14.46 2.49 -4.09
CA ASN A 137 -14.35 1.53 -2.99
C ASN A 137 -15.22 0.28 -3.20
N THR A 138 -14.73 -0.64 -4.00
CA THR A 138 -15.40 -1.94 -4.27
C THR A 138 -15.56 -2.84 -3.05
N PRO A 139 -14.65 -2.89 -2.04
CA PRO A 139 -14.91 -3.61 -0.80
C PRO A 139 -16.11 -3.10 -0.01
N ALA A 140 -16.31 -1.79 0.01
CA ALA A 140 -17.48 -1.19 0.67
C ALA A 140 -18.78 -1.54 -0.07
N LEU A 141 -18.75 -1.60 -1.41
CA LEU A 141 -19.86 -2.07 -2.21
C LEU A 141 -20.23 -3.52 -1.86
N GLY A 142 -19.24 -4.42 -1.81
CA GLY A 142 -19.49 -5.81 -1.43
C GLY A 142 -20.07 -5.96 -0.02
N ALA A 143 -19.60 -5.13 0.92
CA ALA A 143 -20.16 -5.08 2.26
C ALA A 143 -21.61 -4.58 2.28
N ALA A 144 -21.93 -3.55 1.51
CA ALA A 144 -23.28 -3.03 1.36
C ALA A 144 -24.25 -4.08 0.78
N GLN A 145 -23.85 -4.73 -0.31
CA GLN A 145 -24.65 -5.78 -0.94
C GLN A 145 -24.90 -6.95 0.02
N GLN A 146 -23.86 -7.38 0.73
CA GLN A 146 -24.00 -8.46 1.71
C GLN A 146 -24.98 -8.09 2.84
N THR A 147 -24.96 -6.83 3.28
CA THR A 147 -25.89 -6.31 4.29
C THR A 147 -27.33 -6.35 3.78
N LEU A 148 -27.57 -5.88 2.55
CA LEU A 148 -28.90 -5.92 1.94
C LEU A 148 -29.41 -7.35 1.77
N LYS A 149 -28.55 -8.29 1.34
CA LYS A 149 -28.89 -9.73 1.30
C LYS A 149 -29.33 -10.27 2.67
N GLN A 150 -28.63 -9.88 3.74
CA GLN A 150 -28.99 -10.28 5.13
C GLN A 150 -30.33 -9.69 5.59
N MET A 151 -30.68 -8.49 5.10
CA MET A 151 -31.96 -7.83 5.37
C MET A 151 -33.10 -8.30 4.46
N GLY A 152 -32.83 -9.19 3.49
CA GLY A 152 -33.83 -9.68 2.52
C GLY A 152 -34.21 -8.64 1.45
N ILE A 153 -33.37 -7.60 1.27
CA ILE A 153 -33.57 -6.53 0.29
C ILE A 153 -32.79 -6.85 -0.98
N ASN A 154 -33.27 -6.38 -2.14
CA ASN A 154 -32.56 -6.55 -3.40
C ASN A 154 -31.15 -5.94 -3.31
N SER A 155 -30.12 -6.75 -3.58
CA SER A 155 -28.72 -6.38 -3.42
C SER A 155 -28.04 -5.91 -4.71
N SER A 156 -28.74 -5.90 -5.85
CA SER A 156 -28.17 -5.48 -7.15
C SER A 156 -28.16 -3.96 -7.35
N THR A 157 -29.07 -3.23 -6.71
CA THR A 157 -29.23 -1.78 -6.92
C THR A 157 -27.99 -0.95 -6.59
N PRO A 158 -27.24 -1.19 -5.49
CA PRO A 158 -26.00 -0.45 -5.21
C PRO A 158 -24.93 -0.62 -6.29
N ALA A 159 -24.93 -1.74 -7.02
CA ALA A 159 -23.99 -1.96 -8.11
C ALA A 159 -24.19 -0.98 -9.26
N LEU A 160 -25.44 -0.69 -9.61
CA LEU A 160 -25.78 0.29 -10.64
C LEU A 160 -25.30 1.69 -10.24
N GLY A 161 -25.62 2.12 -9.00
CA GLY A 161 -25.15 3.41 -8.47
C GLY A 161 -23.62 3.53 -8.46
N CYS A 162 -22.95 2.44 -8.08
CA CYS A 162 -21.49 2.37 -8.11
C CYS A 162 -20.95 2.49 -9.54
N ALA A 163 -21.48 1.76 -10.50
CA ALA A 163 -21.02 1.79 -11.88
C ALA A 163 -21.17 3.18 -12.51
N VAL A 164 -22.31 3.84 -12.28
CA VAL A 164 -22.61 5.17 -12.81
C VAL A 164 -21.67 6.24 -12.21
N ALA A 165 -21.42 6.17 -10.89
CA ALA A 165 -20.60 7.16 -10.19
C ALA A 165 -19.08 6.91 -10.28
N TYR A 166 -18.65 5.69 -10.61
CA TYR A 166 -17.24 5.29 -10.58
C TYR A 166 -16.31 6.15 -11.45
N PRO A 167 -16.66 6.49 -12.71
CA PRO A 167 -15.83 7.39 -13.51
C PRO A 167 -15.61 8.75 -12.83
N MET A 168 -16.63 9.28 -12.17
CA MET A 168 -16.52 10.54 -11.41
C MET A 168 -15.63 10.37 -10.17
N GLY A 169 -15.65 9.21 -9.52
CA GLY A 169 -14.73 8.87 -8.44
C GLY A 169 -13.26 8.95 -8.85
N VAL A 170 -12.94 8.45 -10.06
CA VAL A 170 -11.56 8.50 -10.58
C VAL A 170 -11.17 9.91 -10.98
N VAL A 171 -11.94 10.54 -11.85
CA VAL A 171 -11.65 11.86 -12.42
C VAL A 171 -11.80 12.96 -11.39
N GLY A 172 -12.81 12.88 -10.53
CA GLY A 172 -13.14 13.91 -9.54
C GLY A 172 -12.04 14.17 -8.53
N VAL A 173 -11.31 13.14 -8.08
CA VAL A 173 -10.15 13.32 -7.18
C VAL A 173 -9.04 14.08 -7.88
N ILE A 174 -8.74 13.73 -9.15
CA ILE A 174 -7.75 14.44 -9.97
C ILE A 174 -8.16 15.91 -10.15
N LEU A 175 -9.43 16.16 -10.48
CA LEU A 175 -9.96 17.51 -10.62
C LEU A 175 -9.90 18.29 -9.30
N ALA A 176 -10.20 17.66 -8.16
CA ALA A 176 -10.10 18.30 -6.85
C ALA A 176 -8.65 18.70 -6.52
N VAL A 177 -7.68 17.82 -6.78
CA VAL A 177 -6.24 18.13 -6.61
C VAL A 177 -5.80 19.26 -7.54
N LEU A 178 -6.23 19.23 -8.81
CA LEU A 178 -5.95 20.29 -9.78
C LEU A 178 -6.57 21.63 -9.35
N LEU A 179 -7.80 21.62 -8.85
CA LEU A 179 -8.49 22.82 -8.37
C LEU A 179 -7.74 23.44 -7.20
N ILE A 180 -7.37 22.63 -6.20
CA ILE A 180 -6.58 23.07 -5.04
C ILE A 180 -5.24 23.64 -5.52
N ARG A 181 -4.56 22.95 -6.43
CA ARG A 181 -3.28 23.39 -7.01
C ARG A 181 -3.42 24.75 -7.68
N LYS A 182 -4.43 24.91 -8.55
CA LYS A 182 -4.64 26.15 -9.33
C LYS A 182 -5.03 27.33 -8.47
N VAL A 183 -5.84 27.11 -7.42
CA VAL A 183 -6.43 28.20 -6.61
C VAL A 183 -5.56 28.57 -5.41
N LEU A 184 -4.90 27.59 -4.78
CA LEU A 184 -4.26 27.78 -3.48
C LEU A 184 -2.73 27.69 -3.51
N VAL A 185 -2.16 26.91 -4.45
CA VAL A 185 -0.74 26.57 -4.43
C VAL A 185 0.06 27.53 -5.30
N ARG A 186 1.09 28.14 -4.74
CA ARG A 186 2.05 28.99 -5.45
C ARG A 186 3.21 28.13 -5.96
N LYS A 187 3.96 28.64 -6.95
CA LYS A 187 5.15 27.94 -7.49
C LYS A 187 6.18 27.60 -6.40
N GLU A 188 6.32 28.47 -5.42
CA GLU A 188 7.22 28.33 -4.26
C GLU A 188 6.81 27.17 -3.32
N ASP A 189 5.50 26.82 -3.28
CA ASP A 189 4.97 25.71 -2.48
C ASP A 189 5.20 24.34 -3.16
N LEU A 190 5.53 24.35 -4.46
CA LEU A 190 5.88 23.18 -5.26
C LEU A 190 7.38 22.94 -5.31
N GLU A 191 8.20 23.97 -5.03
CA GLU A 191 9.62 23.78 -4.82
C GLU A 191 9.78 22.88 -3.61
N ILE A 192 10.44 21.76 -3.83
CA ILE A 192 10.89 20.92 -2.73
C ILE A 192 11.73 21.86 -1.86
N LYS A 193 11.15 22.43 -0.79
CA LYS A 193 11.98 22.73 0.36
C LYS A 193 12.60 21.39 0.66
N GLU A 194 13.88 21.24 0.38
CA GLU A 194 14.68 20.09 0.78
C GLU A 194 14.50 19.89 2.29
N LYS A 195 13.30 19.38 2.67
CA LYS A 195 13.14 18.71 3.93
C LYS A 195 13.80 17.38 3.73
N ASP A 196 15.11 17.44 3.94
CA ASP A 196 15.90 16.32 4.29
C ASP A 196 15.64 15.06 3.43
N ASP A 197 16.36 14.94 2.32
CA ASP A 197 16.96 13.66 1.93
C ASP A 197 17.91 13.16 3.05
N ALA A 198 17.52 13.43 4.29
CA ALA A 198 18.24 13.06 5.51
C ALA A 198 18.53 11.57 5.60
N ASN A 199 17.95 10.78 4.70
CA ASN A 199 18.09 9.34 4.64
C ASN A 199 18.73 8.84 3.34
N LYS A 200 18.98 9.70 2.34
CA LYS A 200 19.71 9.27 1.16
C LYS A 200 21.16 9.03 1.56
N THR A 201 21.60 7.79 1.43
CA THR A 201 22.97 7.43 1.81
C THR A 201 23.92 7.83 0.69
N TYR A 202 25.02 8.44 1.08
CA TYR A 202 26.13 8.84 0.24
C TYR A 202 27.38 8.04 0.63
N ILE A 203 28.13 7.58 -0.34
CA ILE A 203 29.32 6.78 -0.15
C ILE A 203 30.52 7.59 -0.67
N ALA A 204 31.52 7.75 0.18
CA ALA A 204 32.76 8.41 -0.20
C ALA A 204 33.95 7.69 0.42
N ALA A 205 35.08 7.74 -0.28
CA ALA A 205 36.36 7.33 0.26
C ALA A 205 37.12 8.57 0.75
N PHE A 206 37.71 8.46 1.93
CA PHE A 206 38.47 9.51 2.57
C PHE A 206 39.87 9.00 2.93
N GLN A 207 40.87 9.86 2.76
CA GLN A 207 42.19 9.64 3.33
C GLN A 207 42.31 10.44 4.63
N VAL A 208 42.72 9.79 5.70
CA VAL A 208 42.83 10.41 7.02
C VAL A 208 44.06 11.33 7.09
N HIS A 209 43.81 12.64 7.09
CA HIS A 209 44.81 13.67 7.18
C HIS A 209 44.58 14.62 8.34
N ASN A 210 43.45 14.55 9.04
CA ASN A 210 43.15 15.46 10.14
C ASN A 210 43.86 15.01 11.44
N PRO A 211 44.82 15.79 11.95
CA PRO A 211 45.56 15.45 13.18
C PRO A 211 44.66 15.30 14.42
N ALA A 212 43.50 15.97 14.43
CA ALA A 212 42.56 15.93 15.55
C ALA A 212 41.97 14.53 15.81
N ILE A 213 42.03 13.63 14.84
CA ILE A 213 41.51 12.26 14.96
C ILE A 213 42.58 11.18 14.98
N PHE A 214 43.86 11.56 14.85
CA PHE A 214 44.96 10.61 14.96
C PHE A 214 45.01 9.96 16.35
N ASN A 215 45.29 8.67 16.37
CA ASN A 215 45.35 7.86 17.57
C ASN A 215 44.05 7.80 18.40
N LYS A 216 42.92 8.21 17.83
CA LYS A 216 41.59 8.05 18.47
C LYS A 216 40.86 6.84 17.92
N SER A 217 40.04 6.23 18.78
CA SER A 217 39.16 5.14 18.36
C SER A 217 38.01 5.67 17.50
N ILE A 218 37.50 4.83 16.56
CA ILE A 218 36.33 5.18 15.75
C ILE A 218 35.13 5.53 16.63
N LYS A 219 34.99 4.86 17.78
CA LYS A 219 33.94 5.14 18.76
C LYS A 219 34.06 6.55 19.35
N ASP A 220 35.25 6.98 19.67
CA ASP A 220 35.48 8.32 20.24
C ASP A 220 35.23 9.39 19.18
N ILE A 221 35.69 9.15 17.95
CA ILE A 221 35.46 10.05 16.81
C ILE A 221 33.96 10.18 16.55
N ALA A 222 33.20 9.06 16.53
CA ALA A 222 31.76 9.07 16.31
C ALA A 222 30.98 9.76 17.45
N ARG A 223 31.53 9.80 18.68
CA ARG A 223 30.95 10.55 19.82
C ARG A 223 31.21 12.04 19.76
N MET A 224 32.34 12.42 19.22
CA MET A 224 32.77 13.83 19.10
C MET A 224 32.16 14.51 17.87
N SER A 225 31.72 13.72 16.87
CA SER A 225 31.19 14.23 15.60
C SER A 225 29.66 14.28 15.61
N TYR A 226 29.11 15.36 15.04
CA TYR A 226 27.65 15.46 14.83
C TYR A 226 27.15 14.60 13.65
N PRO A 227 27.89 14.50 12.50
CA PRO A 227 27.45 13.64 11.39
C PRO A 227 27.48 12.17 11.78
N LYS A 228 26.41 11.44 11.41
CA LYS A 228 26.36 9.99 11.56
C LYS A 228 27.01 9.32 10.36
N PHE A 229 27.91 8.41 10.61
CA PHE A 229 28.57 7.65 9.56
C PHE A 229 28.80 6.18 9.93
N VAL A 230 29.04 5.38 8.93
CA VAL A 230 29.43 3.97 9.06
C VAL A 230 30.66 3.74 8.19
N ILE A 231 31.81 3.38 8.79
CA ILE A 231 33.00 3.01 8.04
C ILE A 231 32.83 1.56 7.59
N SER A 232 32.73 1.37 6.26
CA SER A 232 32.52 0.07 5.63
C SER A 232 33.82 -0.72 5.50
N ARG A 233 34.89 -0.05 5.09
CA ARG A 233 36.22 -0.63 4.87
C ARG A 233 37.31 0.34 5.34
N LEU A 234 38.43 -0.21 5.79
CA LEU A 234 39.64 0.51 6.13
C LEU A 234 40.84 -0.17 5.45
N TRP A 235 41.57 0.57 4.64
CA TRP A 235 42.83 0.15 4.03
C TRP A 235 43.96 0.75 4.80
N ARG A 236 44.93 -0.07 5.20
CA ARG A 236 46.17 0.29 5.87
C ARG A 236 47.28 -0.65 5.41
N ASP A 237 48.40 -0.12 4.99
CA ASP A 237 49.59 -0.89 4.56
C ASP A 237 49.25 -1.96 3.46
N GLY A 238 48.35 -1.62 2.54
CA GLY A 238 47.93 -2.51 1.46
C GLY A 238 46.87 -3.57 1.84
N HIS A 239 46.51 -3.68 3.12
CA HIS A 239 45.51 -4.61 3.61
C HIS A 239 44.15 -3.95 3.86
N VAL A 240 43.08 -4.61 3.46
CA VAL A 240 41.72 -4.18 3.77
C VAL A 240 41.20 -4.87 5.02
N SER A 241 40.47 -4.16 5.83
CA SER A 241 39.82 -4.73 7.03
C SER A 241 38.49 -4.04 7.31
N ILE A 242 37.61 -4.75 8.03
CA ILE A 242 36.40 -4.17 8.60
C ILE A 242 36.76 -3.60 9.97
N PRO A 243 36.75 -2.27 10.14
CA PRO A 243 37.16 -1.70 11.40
C PRO A 243 36.10 -1.90 12.48
N THR A 244 36.53 -2.33 13.67
CA THR A 244 35.69 -2.33 14.87
C THR A 244 35.56 -0.94 15.46
N SER A 245 34.64 -0.72 16.38
CA SER A 245 34.45 0.58 17.06
C SER A 245 35.68 1.04 17.84
N ASP A 246 36.49 0.12 18.31
CA ASP A 246 37.68 0.38 19.12
C ASP A 246 38.97 0.51 18.27
N LYS A 247 38.84 0.32 16.92
CA LYS A 247 39.98 0.50 16.01
C LYS A 247 40.46 1.95 16.03
N ILE A 248 41.77 2.11 16.24
CA ILE A 248 42.42 3.40 16.25
C ILE A 248 42.78 3.80 14.83
N LEU A 249 42.43 5.03 14.43
CA LEU A 249 42.78 5.59 13.13
C LEU A 249 44.20 6.21 13.18
N LYS A 250 44.91 6.05 12.07
CA LYS A 250 46.25 6.61 11.86
C LYS A 250 46.25 7.53 10.66
N GLU A 251 47.27 8.36 10.58
CA GLU A 251 47.56 9.17 9.40
C GLU A 251 47.70 8.27 8.16
N GLY A 252 47.11 8.67 7.04
CA GLY A 252 47.19 7.94 5.79
C GLY A 252 46.22 6.76 5.66
N ASP A 253 45.44 6.41 6.70
CA ASP A 253 44.38 5.42 6.58
C ASP A 253 43.37 5.82 5.50
N ARG A 254 43.01 4.90 4.64
CA ARG A 254 41.96 5.08 3.63
C ARG A 254 40.68 4.46 4.13
N LEU A 255 39.59 5.21 4.14
CA LEU A 255 38.32 4.82 4.69
C LEU A 255 37.22 4.86 3.62
N LEU A 256 36.44 3.79 3.46
CA LEU A 256 35.19 3.86 2.72
C LEU A 256 34.05 4.09 3.71
N VAL A 257 33.41 5.25 3.59
CA VAL A 257 32.43 5.74 4.56
C VAL A 257 31.05 5.85 3.91
N VAL A 258 30.03 5.40 4.62
CA VAL A 258 28.63 5.60 4.27
C VAL A 258 28.01 6.56 5.26
N THR A 259 27.40 7.62 4.75
CA THR A 259 26.79 8.70 5.53
C THR A 259 25.48 9.18 4.89
N ALA A 260 24.81 10.17 5.47
CA ALA A 260 23.76 10.90 4.79
C ALA A 260 24.38 11.92 3.82
N GLU A 261 23.78 12.14 2.65
CA GLU A 261 24.32 13.04 1.61
C GLU A 261 24.63 14.45 2.15
N LYS A 262 23.76 14.98 3.00
CA LYS A 262 23.94 16.28 3.66
C LYS A 262 25.15 16.36 4.60
N ASP A 263 25.60 15.23 5.11
CA ASP A 263 26.70 15.15 6.08
C ASP A 263 28.05 14.94 5.39
N ALA A 264 28.09 14.74 4.08
CA ALA A 264 29.31 14.40 3.33
C ALA A 264 30.40 15.47 3.45
N LEU A 265 30.05 16.76 3.32
CA LEU A 265 31.00 17.88 3.46
C LEU A 265 31.58 17.97 4.87
N ALA A 266 30.76 17.70 5.90
CA ALA A 266 31.26 17.71 7.27
C ALA A 266 32.23 16.56 7.54
N LEU A 267 32.10 15.44 6.84
CA LEU A 267 33.03 14.33 6.93
C LEU A 267 34.35 14.60 6.20
N THR A 268 34.36 15.42 5.16
CA THR A 268 35.60 15.90 4.53
C THR A 268 36.43 16.73 5.55
N VAL A 269 35.77 17.58 6.32
CA VAL A 269 36.44 18.34 7.38
C VAL A 269 36.92 17.42 8.51
N LEU A 270 36.17 16.37 8.83
CA LEU A 270 36.48 15.45 9.92
C LEU A 270 37.65 14.51 9.58
N PHE A 271 37.63 13.87 8.40
CA PHE A 271 38.63 12.87 8.03
C PHE A 271 39.81 13.47 7.26
N GLY A 272 39.56 14.40 6.36
CA GLY A 272 40.57 15.01 5.51
C GLY A 272 40.19 14.98 4.04
N GLU A 273 41.07 14.50 3.16
CA GLU A 273 40.87 14.53 1.72
C GLU A 273 39.84 13.47 1.25
N GLN A 274 38.87 13.91 0.48
CA GLN A 274 37.92 13.00 -0.18
C GLN A 274 38.47 12.61 -1.55
N GLU A 275 38.43 11.33 -1.88
CA GLU A 275 38.78 10.82 -3.21
C GLU A 275 37.76 11.24 -4.27
N ASN A 276 38.24 11.54 -5.48
CA ASN A 276 37.39 11.94 -6.61
C ASN A 276 36.57 10.79 -7.25
N THR A 277 36.65 9.57 -6.71
CA THR A 277 35.91 8.42 -7.22
C THR A 277 34.45 8.51 -6.83
N ASP A 278 33.55 8.47 -7.80
CA ASP A 278 32.11 8.42 -7.55
C ASP A 278 31.67 7.00 -7.16
N TRP A 279 31.50 6.79 -5.87
CA TRP A 279 31.08 5.53 -5.26
C TRP A 279 29.55 5.34 -5.23
N ASN A 280 28.77 6.24 -5.85
CA ASN A 280 27.30 6.22 -5.81
C ASN A 280 26.66 5.70 -7.10
N LYS A 281 27.45 5.29 -8.08
CA LYS A 281 26.96 4.68 -9.34
C LYS A 281 26.30 3.35 -9.08
N GLU A 282 25.26 3.02 -9.87
CA GLU A 282 24.48 1.78 -9.71
C GLU A 282 25.24 0.51 -10.14
N ASP A 283 26.21 0.65 -11.02
CA ASP A 283 26.96 -0.43 -11.70
C ASP A 283 28.31 -0.79 -11.05
N ILE A 284 28.59 -0.28 -9.84
CA ILE A 284 29.83 -0.60 -9.12
C ILE A 284 29.86 -2.08 -8.73
N ASP A 285 30.86 -2.80 -9.22
CA ASP A 285 31.16 -4.14 -8.74
C ASP A 285 31.89 -4.07 -7.39
N TRP A 286 31.11 -4.18 -6.31
CA TRP A 286 31.60 -4.12 -4.95
C TRP A 286 32.54 -5.27 -4.57
N ASN A 287 32.56 -6.36 -5.35
CA ASN A 287 33.42 -7.51 -5.11
C ASN A 287 34.75 -7.40 -5.87
N ALA A 288 34.82 -6.53 -6.88
CA ALA A 288 36.06 -6.23 -7.59
C ALA A 288 36.98 -5.23 -6.87
N ILE A 289 36.49 -4.59 -5.79
CA ILE A 289 37.24 -3.56 -5.07
C ILE A 289 38.39 -4.16 -4.25
N ASP A 290 38.17 -5.36 -3.69
CA ASP A 290 39.18 -6.13 -3.00
C ASP A 290 38.84 -7.63 -3.08
N SER A 291 39.84 -8.50 -2.93
CA SER A 291 39.67 -9.96 -3.02
C SER A 291 39.36 -10.62 -1.67
N GLU A 292 39.48 -9.91 -0.56
CA GLU A 292 39.34 -10.48 0.79
C GLU A 292 37.91 -10.31 1.34
N LEU A 293 37.23 -9.22 0.98
CA LEU A 293 35.89 -8.89 1.48
C LEU A 293 34.85 -8.88 0.36
N ILE A 294 33.82 -9.70 0.51
CA ILE A 294 32.68 -9.70 -0.40
C ILE A 294 31.54 -8.84 0.17
N SER A 295 30.71 -8.33 -0.73
CA SER A 295 29.50 -7.59 -0.40
C SER A 295 28.29 -8.38 -0.86
N GLN A 296 27.40 -8.70 0.05
CA GLN A 296 26.19 -9.49 -0.25
C GLN A 296 24.95 -8.83 0.34
N ARG A 297 23.82 -8.94 -0.38
CA ARG A 297 22.52 -8.52 0.13
C ARG A 297 21.82 -9.67 0.82
N ILE A 298 21.52 -9.52 2.11
CA ILE A 298 20.84 -10.51 2.94
C ILE A 298 19.47 -9.97 3.33
N VAL A 299 18.44 -10.79 3.20
CA VAL A 299 17.06 -10.42 3.58
C VAL A 299 16.78 -10.90 4.99
N VAL A 300 16.24 -10.01 5.83
CA VAL A 300 15.77 -10.36 7.17
C VAL A 300 14.49 -11.17 7.05
N THR A 301 14.58 -12.47 7.35
CA THR A 301 13.44 -13.38 7.22
C THR A 301 13.05 -14.04 8.54
N ARG A 302 13.86 -13.88 9.60
CA ARG A 302 13.54 -14.41 10.92
C ARG A 302 12.58 -13.48 11.69
N PRO A 303 11.40 -13.99 12.10
CA PRO A 303 10.40 -13.20 12.83
C PRO A 303 10.92 -12.60 14.13
N GLU A 304 11.84 -13.29 14.81
CA GLU A 304 12.40 -12.87 16.11
C GLU A 304 13.24 -11.59 16.00
N LEU A 305 13.64 -11.20 14.79
CA LEU A 305 14.42 -9.99 14.54
C LEU A 305 13.56 -8.76 14.30
N ASN A 306 12.28 -8.97 14.03
CA ASN A 306 11.34 -7.87 13.80
C ASN A 306 11.20 -7.00 15.04
N GLY A 307 11.48 -5.70 14.91
CA GLY A 307 11.44 -4.75 16.02
C GLY A 307 12.71 -4.68 16.87
N LYS A 308 13.73 -5.51 16.63
CA LYS A 308 15.02 -5.41 17.33
C LYS A 308 15.91 -4.32 16.73
N LYS A 309 16.68 -3.65 17.60
CA LYS A 309 17.69 -2.71 17.15
C LYS A 309 18.87 -3.45 16.51
N LEU A 310 19.38 -2.95 15.37
CA LEU A 310 20.51 -3.54 14.66
C LEU A 310 21.74 -3.71 15.56
N GLY A 311 22.06 -2.70 16.39
CA GLY A 311 23.18 -2.74 17.31
C GLY A 311 23.05 -3.80 18.42
N ALA A 312 21.83 -4.20 18.77
CA ALA A 312 21.60 -5.25 19.79
C ALA A 312 22.05 -6.64 19.31
N LEU A 313 22.11 -6.85 17.99
CA LEU A 313 22.55 -8.12 17.40
C LEU A 313 24.08 -8.29 17.44
N ARG A 314 24.85 -7.24 17.67
CA ARG A 314 26.33 -7.23 17.75
C ARG A 314 27.03 -7.99 16.63
N LEU A 315 26.43 -8.01 15.42
CA LEU A 315 26.89 -8.84 14.28
C LEU A 315 28.33 -8.54 13.89
N ARG A 316 28.74 -7.26 14.00
CA ARG A 316 30.13 -6.87 13.76
C ARG A 316 31.12 -7.57 14.71
N ASN A 317 30.78 -7.60 15.99
CA ASN A 317 31.69 -8.15 17.02
C ASN A 317 31.72 -9.68 17.02
N HIS A 318 30.58 -10.33 16.70
CA HIS A 318 30.47 -11.79 16.72
C HIS A 318 30.95 -12.44 15.44
N TYR A 319 30.78 -11.78 14.28
CA TYR A 319 31.04 -12.38 12.98
C TYR A 319 32.04 -11.62 12.13
N GLY A 320 32.59 -10.49 12.61
CA GLY A 320 33.56 -9.70 11.83
C GLY A 320 32.99 -9.08 10.55
N ILE A 321 31.65 -8.87 10.50
CA ILE A 321 30.99 -8.27 9.34
C ILE A 321 30.57 -6.84 9.59
N ASN A 322 30.38 -6.10 8.53
CA ASN A 322 29.75 -4.79 8.59
C ASN A 322 28.44 -4.75 7.81
N ILE A 323 27.44 -4.04 8.35
CA ILE A 323 26.22 -3.71 7.63
C ILE A 323 26.30 -2.22 7.30
N SER A 324 26.35 -1.91 6.02
CA SER A 324 26.53 -0.55 5.54
C SER A 324 25.20 0.15 5.28
N ARG A 325 24.24 -0.55 4.72
CA ARG A 325 22.95 -0.02 4.26
C ARG A 325 21.82 -1.01 4.51
N VAL A 326 20.62 -0.46 4.68
CA VAL A 326 19.37 -1.21 4.79
C VAL A 326 18.39 -0.68 3.75
N TYR A 327 17.87 -1.56 2.89
CA TYR A 327 16.82 -1.23 1.94
C TYR A 327 15.47 -1.68 2.49
N ARG A 328 14.54 -0.75 2.64
CA ARG A 328 13.19 -0.99 3.13
C ARG A 328 12.19 -0.31 2.22
N SER A 329 11.30 -1.09 1.59
CA SER A 329 10.21 -0.56 0.74
C SER A 329 10.67 0.49 -0.29
N GLY A 330 11.84 0.27 -0.91
CA GLY A 330 12.39 1.18 -1.91
C GLY A 330 13.28 2.30 -1.35
N VAL A 331 13.31 2.52 -0.03
CA VAL A 331 14.13 3.55 0.61
C VAL A 331 15.43 2.93 1.13
N GLN A 332 16.53 3.63 0.92
CA GLN A 332 17.84 3.25 1.42
C GLN A 332 18.12 3.98 2.75
N LEU A 333 18.36 3.22 3.81
CA LEU A 333 18.57 3.70 5.16
C LEU A 333 20.02 3.44 5.60
N LEU A 334 20.59 4.37 6.36
CA LEU A 334 21.89 4.18 6.99
C LEU A 334 21.81 3.14 8.12
N ALA A 335 22.68 2.15 8.10
CA ALA A 335 22.70 1.05 9.07
C ALA A 335 23.29 1.47 10.44
N THR A 336 22.64 2.40 11.11
CA THR A 336 23.04 2.82 12.46
C THR A 336 22.67 1.78 13.52
N PRO A 337 23.39 1.70 14.65
CA PRO A 337 23.07 0.77 15.73
C PRO A 337 21.65 0.94 16.30
N GLY A 338 21.08 2.14 16.23
CA GLY A 338 19.72 2.45 16.67
C GLY A 338 18.62 2.07 15.70
N LEU A 339 18.94 1.66 14.46
CA LEU A 339 17.96 1.28 13.46
C LEU A 339 17.20 0.03 13.92
N ILE A 340 15.87 0.11 13.88
CA ILE A 340 14.99 -1.02 14.22
C ILE A 340 14.78 -1.83 12.95
N LEU A 341 15.13 -3.12 12.98
CA LEU A 341 14.95 -4.05 11.87
C LEU A 341 13.48 -4.42 11.69
N GLN A 342 13.10 -4.66 10.43
CA GLN A 342 11.81 -5.18 10.04
C GLN A 342 11.97 -6.40 9.13
N LEU A 343 10.99 -7.29 9.16
CA LEU A 343 10.93 -8.39 8.20
C LEU A 343 10.90 -7.85 6.77
N GLY A 344 11.69 -8.46 5.89
CA GLY A 344 11.82 -8.03 4.50
C GLY A 344 12.87 -6.94 4.28
N ASP A 345 13.49 -6.39 5.34
CA ASP A 345 14.66 -5.51 5.19
C ASP A 345 15.76 -6.23 4.43
N ARG A 346 16.36 -5.56 3.44
CA ARG A 346 17.52 -6.06 2.71
C ARG A 346 18.75 -5.36 3.22
N LEU A 347 19.62 -6.11 3.90
CA LEU A 347 20.85 -5.62 4.49
C LEU A 347 22.00 -5.79 3.51
N THR A 348 22.76 -4.74 3.23
CA THR A 348 24.05 -4.86 2.53
C THR A 348 25.13 -5.20 3.56
N VAL A 349 25.56 -6.45 3.55
CA VAL A 349 26.55 -7.02 4.47
C VAL A 349 27.89 -7.14 3.76
N VAL A 350 28.95 -6.68 4.41
CA VAL A 350 30.33 -6.74 3.91
C VAL A 350 31.14 -7.58 4.89
N GLY A 351 31.89 -8.54 4.40
CA GLY A 351 32.71 -9.43 5.22
C GLY A 351 33.36 -10.56 4.43
N GLU A 352 34.09 -11.41 5.11
CA GLU A 352 34.58 -12.67 4.53
C GLU A 352 33.43 -13.60 4.18
N ALA A 353 33.57 -14.41 3.15
CA ALA A 353 32.51 -15.29 2.65
C ALA A 353 31.95 -16.23 3.74
N ALA A 354 32.82 -16.80 4.57
CA ALA A 354 32.42 -17.69 5.68
C ALA A 354 31.64 -16.94 6.77
N ALA A 355 32.03 -15.71 7.08
CA ALA A 355 31.36 -14.86 8.06
C ALA A 355 29.96 -14.47 7.58
N ILE A 356 29.81 -14.13 6.30
CA ILE A 356 28.53 -13.82 5.68
C ILE A 356 27.56 -14.99 5.72
N GLN A 357 28.03 -16.22 5.42
CA GLN A 357 27.20 -17.43 5.52
C GLN A 357 26.67 -17.68 6.95
N ASN A 358 27.48 -17.38 7.98
CA ASN A 358 27.02 -17.47 9.36
C ASN A 358 25.98 -16.40 9.70
N VAL A 359 26.16 -15.19 9.20
CA VAL A 359 25.18 -14.09 9.35
C VAL A 359 23.88 -14.38 8.60
N GLU A 360 23.95 -15.03 7.45
CA GLU A 360 22.75 -15.52 6.74
C GLU A 360 21.89 -16.43 7.63
N LYS A 361 22.51 -17.36 8.35
CA LYS A 361 21.79 -18.23 9.29
C LYS A 361 21.12 -17.43 10.42
N VAL A 362 21.76 -16.35 10.89
CA VAL A 362 21.20 -15.48 11.94
C VAL A 362 20.07 -14.62 11.43
N LEU A 363 20.22 -14.03 10.25
CA LEU A 363 19.23 -13.14 9.65
C LEU A 363 18.09 -13.90 8.94
N GLY A 364 18.37 -15.15 8.57
CA GLY A 364 17.42 -16.04 7.94
C GLY A 364 17.64 -16.21 6.44
N ASN A 365 17.88 -15.15 5.68
CA ASN A 365 18.10 -15.09 4.22
C ASN A 365 17.38 -16.16 3.36
N ALA A 366 16.27 -16.68 3.88
CA ALA A 366 15.51 -17.75 3.24
C ALA A 366 14.63 -17.16 2.14
N VAL A 367 15.28 -16.56 1.11
CA VAL A 367 14.57 -15.99 -0.06
C VAL A 367 13.72 -17.06 -0.75
N LYS A 368 14.11 -18.33 -0.68
CA LYS A 368 13.29 -19.46 -1.17
C LYS A 368 12.03 -19.65 -0.33
N SER A 369 12.12 -19.61 1.00
CA SER A 369 10.95 -19.75 1.88
C SER A 369 10.01 -18.54 1.81
N LEU A 370 10.53 -17.37 1.40
CA LEU A 370 9.73 -16.17 1.13
C LEU A 370 9.09 -16.20 -0.28
N LYS A 371 9.54 -17.08 -1.18
CA LYS A 371 8.99 -17.20 -2.53
C LYS A 371 7.75 -18.11 -2.59
N GLU A 372 7.60 -19.02 -1.65
CA GLU A 372 6.47 -19.94 -1.60
C GLU A 372 5.40 -19.38 -0.64
N PRO A 373 4.20 -18.99 -1.15
CA PRO A 373 3.13 -18.54 -0.28
C PRO A 373 2.62 -19.70 0.58
N ASN A 374 2.45 -19.47 1.87
CA ASN A 374 1.86 -20.46 2.77
C ASN A 374 0.33 -20.47 2.62
N LEU A 375 -0.17 -21.27 1.67
CA LEU A 375 -1.60 -21.38 1.38
C LEU A 375 -2.40 -21.86 2.59
N VAL A 376 -1.82 -22.72 3.46
CA VAL A 376 -2.50 -23.21 4.68
C VAL A 376 -2.89 -22.05 5.58
N VAL A 377 -1.98 -21.12 5.82
CA VAL A 377 -2.25 -19.92 6.65
C VAL A 377 -3.27 -19.00 5.99
N ILE A 378 -3.25 -18.88 4.66
CA ILE A 378 -4.25 -18.10 3.91
C ILE A 378 -5.64 -18.67 4.10
N PHE A 379 -5.82 -19.99 3.91
CA PHE A 379 -7.14 -20.63 4.07
C PHE A 379 -7.62 -20.64 5.51
N ILE A 380 -6.73 -20.87 6.50
CA ILE A 380 -7.08 -20.74 7.92
C ILE A 380 -7.53 -19.30 8.22
N GLY A 381 -6.82 -18.30 7.71
CA GLY A 381 -7.18 -16.90 7.90
C GLY A 381 -8.53 -16.55 7.27
N ILE A 382 -8.85 -17.10 6.10
CA ILE A 382 -10.17 -16.94 5.46
C ILE A 382 -11.25 -17.55 6.35
N VAL A 383 -11.06 -18.79 6.84
CA VAL A 383 -12.02 -19.45 7.74
C VAL A 383 -12.24 -18.65 9.02
N LEU A 384 -11.16 -18.17 9.66
CA LEU A 384 -11.26 -17.31 10.85
C LEU A 384 -11.97 -15.98 10.53
N GLY A 385 -11.71 -15.41 9.36
CA GLY A 385 -12.39 -14.21 8.89
C GLY A 385 -13.90 -14.42 8.70
N LEU A 386 -14.28 -15.51 8.06
CA LEU A 386 -15.68 -15.87 7.88
C LEU A 386 -16.36 -16.19 9.22
N ALA A 387 -15.68 -16.90 10.12
CA ALA A 387 -16.18 -17.16 11.46
C ALA A 387 -16.44 -15.85 12.23
N LEU A 388 -15.47 -14.90 12.21
CA LEU A 388 -15.65 -13.58 12.79
C LEU A 388 -16.79 -12.80 12.13
N GLY A 389 -16.88 -12.89 10.81
CA GLY A 389 -17.94 -12.24 10.01
C GLY A 389 -19.34 -12.76 10.29
N ALA A 390 -19.45 -14.02 10.73
CA ALA A 390 -20.72 -14.67 11.04
C ALA A 390 -21.25 -14.36 12.46
N ILE A 391 -20.42 -13.80 13.35
CA ILE A 391 -20.82 -13.49 14.74
C ILE A 391 -21.93 -12.44 14.72
N PRO A 392 -23.11 -12.74 15.30
CA PRO A 392 -24.20 -11.79 15.41
C PRO A 392 -23.97 -10.83 16.60
N PHE A 393 -23.97 -9.53 16.33
CA PHE A 393 -23.92 -8.48 17.35
C PHE A 393 -25.32 -7.86 17.49
N SER A 394 -25.92 -7.96 18.65
CA SER A 394 -27.22 -7.35 18.93
C SER A 394 -27.02 -5.96 19.52
N PHE A 395 -27.61 -4.94 18.89
CA PHE A 395 -27.60 -3.56 19.37
C PHE A 395 -29.00 -3.14 19.78
N PRO A 396 -29.14 -2.37 20.89
CA PRO A 396 -30.43 -1.81 21.28
C PRO A 396 -31.00 -0.94 20.16
N GLY A 397 -32.26 -1.17 19.77
CA GLY A 397 -32.94 -0.41 18.73
C GLY A 397 -32.77 -0.96 17.29
N VAL A 398 -32.05 -2.05 17.09
CA VAL A 398 -31.92 -2.72 15.80
C VAL A 398 -32.65 -4.06 15.88
N SER A 399 -33.63 -4.28 14.99
CA SER A 399 -34.50 -5.47 15.00
C SER A 399 -33.79 -6.76 14.59
N THR A 400 -32.72 -6.66 13.79
CA THR A 400 -31.93 -7.80 13.31
C THR A 400 -30.49 -7.74 13.82
N PRO A 401 -29.88 -8.90 14.23
CA PRO A 401 -28.48 -8.91 14.66
C PRO A 401 -27.54 -8.46 13.53
N VAL A 402 -26.66 -7.50 13.83
CA VAL A 402 -25.64 -6.99 12.91
C VAL A 402 -24.50 -8.00 12.78
N LYS A 403 -24.11 -8.34 11.57
CA LYS A 403 -22.97 -9.21 11.26
C LYS A 403 -21.96 -8.46 10.40
N LEU A 404 -20.66 -8.69 10.64
CA LEU A 404 -19.61 -8.11 9.79
C LEU A 404 -19.62 -8.68 8.36
N GLY A 405 -20.19 -9.86 8.17
CA GLY A 405 -20.42 -10.49 6.87
C GLY A 405 -19.16 -10.97 6.16
N LEU A 406 -19.29 -11.25 4.85
CA LEU A 406 -18.24 -11.81 4.01
C LEU A 406 -17.11 -10.82 3.72
N ALA A 407 -17.31 -9.53 3.91
CA ALA A 407 -16.31 -8.50 3.68
C ALA A 407 -15.64 -8.03 4.99
N GLY A 408 -16.43 -7.71 6.03
CA GLY A 408 -15.91 -7.12 7.27
C GLY A 408 -15.07 -8.08 8.11
N GLY A 409 -15.49 -9.32 8.27
CA GLY A 409 -14.73 -10.32 9.03
C GLY A 409 -13.37 -10.63 8.40
N PRO A 410 -13.30 -11.03 7.12
CA PRO A 410 -12.04 -11.33 6.46
C PRO A 410 -11.05 -10.16 6.40
N ILE A 411 -11.50 -8.92 6.22
CA ILE A 411 -10.57 -7.78 6.21
C ILE A 411 -9.93 -7.56 7.58
N ILE A 412 -10.71 -7.69 8.66
CA ILE A 412 -10.21 -7.54 10.05
C ILE A 412 -9.17 -8.62 10.34
N VAL A 413 -9.51 -9.89 10.09
CA VAL A 413 -8.58 -11.00 10.32
C VAL A 413 -7.35 -10.88 9.42
N GLY A 414 -7.50 -10.46 8.17
CA GLY A 414 -6.39 -10.16 7.27
C GLY A 414 -5.45 -9.09 7.83
N ILE A 415 -5.98 -7.97 8.36
CA ILE A 415 -5.19 -6.91 9.02
C ILE A 415 -4.45 -7.45 10.24
N LEU A 416 -5.15 -8.20 11.10
CA LEU A 416 -4.56 -8.78 12.32
C LEU A 416 -3.45 -9.78 12.01
N LEU A 417 -3.70 -10.71 11.08
CA LEU A 417 -2.70 -11.69 10.67
C LEU A 417 -1.54 -11.05 9.91
N GLY A 418 -1.79 -10.06 9.06
CA GLY A 418 -0.75 -9.28 8.39
C GLY A 418 0.17 -8.55 9.37
N THR A 419 -0.37 -8.11 10.51
CA THR A 419 0.37 -7.37 11.55
C THR A 419 1.03 -8.30 12.57
N PHE A 420 0.27 -9.24 13.11
CA PHE A 420 0.66 -10.05 14.27
C PHE A 420 0.99 -11.50 13.93
N GLY A 421 0.61 -11.98 12.73
CA GLY A 421 0.86 -13.35 12.27
C GLY A 421 2.30 -13.83 12.47
N PRO A 422 3.32 -13.02 12.13
CA PRO A 422 4.71 -13.39 12.37
C PRO A 422 5.05 -13.68 13.84
N ARG A 423 4.34 -13.06 14.79
CA ARG A 423 4.58 -13.27 16.25
C ARG A 423 4.03 -14.60 16.77
N ILE A 424 3.00 -15.13 16.09
CA ILE A 424 2.34 -16.40 16.46
C ILE A 424 2.75 -17.54 15.53
N HIS A 425 3.90 -17.41 14.85
CA HIS A 425 4.45 -18.37 13.87
C HIS A 425 3.51 -18.66 12.69
N MET A 426 2.43 -17.93 12.53
CA MET A 426 1.61 -17.91 11.32
C MET A 426 2.26 -16.97 10.31
N ILE A 427 3.20 -17.49 9.55
CA ILE A 427 3.90 -16.72 8.52
C ILE A 427 2.93 -16.47 7.36
N THR A 428 2.24 -15.34 7.42
CA THR A 428 1.37 -14.83 6.35
C THR A 428 2.19 -14.12 5.25
N TYR A 429 3.52 -14.24 5.30
CA TYR A 429 4.37 -13.62 4.28
C TYR A 429 4.12 -14.31 2.95
N THR A 430 3.28 -13.70 2.16
CA THR A 430 3.22 -13.91 0.73
C THR A 430 4.16 -12.94 0.06
N THR A 431 4.88 -13.37 -0.98
CA THR A 431 5.59 -12.41 -1.82
C THR A 431 4.62 -11.33 -2.24
N ARG A 432 5.06 -10.08 -2.35
CA ARG A 432 4.21 -8.98 -2.83
C ARG A 432 3.48 -9.37 -4.12
N SER A 433 4.15 -10.09 -5.02
CA SER A 433 3.57 -10.59 -6.27
C SER A 433 2.44 -11.61 -6.05
N ALA A 434 2.60 -12.57 -5.13
CA ALA A 434 1.58 -13.57 -4.84
C ALA A 434 0.34 -12.94 -4.21
N ASN A 435 0.52 -11.99 -3.28
CA ASN A 435 -0.61 -11.29 -2.67
C ASN A 435 -1.35 -10.39 -3.68
N LEU A 436 -0.61 -9.69 -4.55
CA LEU A 436 -1.19 -8.91 -5.64
C LEU A 436 -1.95 -9.80 -6.64
N MET A 437 -1.44 -11.00 -6.94
CA MET A 437 -2.12 -11.97 -7.80
C MET A 437 -3.42 -12.47 -7.17
N LEU A 438 -3.41 -12.89 -5.90
CA LEU A 438 -4.61 -13.32 -5.18
C LEU A 438 -5.65 -12.20 -5.12
N ARG A 439 -5.22 -10.99 -4.80
CA ARG A 439 -6.08 -9.81 -4.78
C ARG A 439 -6.68 -9.53 -6.15
N ALA A 440 -5.88 -9.56 -7.22
CA ALA A 440 -6.34 -9.30 -8.57
C ALA A 440 -7.32 -10.39 -9.06
N LEU A 441 -7.03 -11.67 -8.77
CA LEU A 441 -7.90 -12.79 -9.10
C LEU A 441 -9.25 -12.66 -8.39
N GLY A 442 -9.25 -12.48 -7.07
CA GLY A 442 -10.48 -12.31 -6.28
C GLY A 442 -11.30 -11.10 -6.74
N LEU A 443 -10.64 -9.95 -6.95
CA LEU A 443 -11.29 -8.74 -7.44
C LEU A 443 -11.86 -8.91 -8.85
N SER A 444 -11.12 -9.53 -9.78
CA SER A 444 -11.61 -9.76 -11.15
C SER A 444 -12.85 -10.65 -11.15
N MET A 445 -12.83 -11.76 -10.40
CA MET A 445 -13.95 -12.67 -10.29
C MET A 445 -15.18 -11.97 -9.68
N TYR A 446 -15.00 -11.24 -8.58
CA TYR A 446 -16.04 -10.45 -7.95
C TYR A 446 -16.64 -9.41 -8.90
N LEU A 447 -15.81 -8.61 -9.60
CA LEU A 447 -16.25 -7.57 -10.52
C LEU A 447 -16.91 -8.14 -11.79
N ALA A 448 -16.46 -9.29 -12.28
CA ALA A 448 -17.09 -9.96 -13.42
C ALA A 448 -18.53 -10.38 -13.09
N CYS A 449 -18.73 -11.01 -11.92
CA CYS A 449 -20.06 -11.42 -11.46
C CYS A 449 -20.97 -10.21 -11.24
N LEU A 450 -20.47 -9.21 -10.54
CA LEU A 450 -21.19 -7.98 -10.24
C LEU A 450 -21.58 -7.21 -11.51
N GLY A 451 -20.68 -7.13 -12.49
CA GLY A 451 -20.94 -6.47 -13.76
C GLY A 451 -21.98 -7.21 -14.58
N LEU A 452 -21.92 -8.55 -14.61
CA LEU A 452 -22.86 -9.39 -15.34
C LEU A 452 -24.29 -9.23 -14.78
N ASP A 453 -24.44 -9.22 -13.45
CA ASP A 453 -25.73 -9.02 -12.77
C ASP A 453 -26.29 -7.61 -13.02
N ALA A 454 -25.45 -6.58 -12.91
CA ALA A 454 -25.86 -5.19 -13.14
C ALA A 454 -26.16 -4.87 -14.62
N GLY A 455 -25.60 -5.64 -15.56
CA GLY A 455 -25.60 -5.31 -17.00
C GLY A 455 -26.96 -5.25 -17.63
N ALA A 456 -27.90 -6.07 -17.17
CA ALA A 456 -29.27 -6.12 -17.72
C ALA A 456 -30.01 -4.77 -17.60
N HIS A 457 -29.71 -3.97 -16.57
CA HIS A 457 -30.44 -2.72 -16.27
C HIS A 457 -29.57 -1.46 -16.36
N PHE A 458 -28.27 -1.61 -16.62
CA PHE A 458 -27.32 -0.49 -16.55
C PHE A 458 -27.62 0.62 -17.57
N PHE A 459 -27.76 0.28 -18.84
CA PHE A 459 -27.95 1.28 -19.90
C PHE A 459 -29.32 1.96 -19.80
N ASP A 460 -30.34 1.21 -19.38
CA ASP A 460 -31.68 1.77 -19.12
C ASP A 460 -31.66 2.79 -17.99
N THR A 461 -30.77 2.59 -16.98
CA THR A 461 -30.65 3.52 -15.86
C THR A 461 -29.79 4.73 -16.23
N VAL A 462 -28.66 4.53 -16.91
CA VAL A 462 -27.70 5.62 -17.24
C VAL A 462 -28.31 6.65 -18.17
N PHE A 463 -29.08 6.21 -19.17
CA PHE A 463 -29.67 7.11 -20.17
C PHE A 463 -30.99 7.77 -19.74
N ARG A 464 -31.44 7.53 -18.49
CA ARG A 464 -32.55 8.25 -17.89
C ARG A 464 -32.08 9.49 -17.14
N PRO A 465 -32.98 10.46 -16.85
CA PRO A 465 -32.67 11.64 -16.01
C PRO A 465 -32.04 11.27 -14.66
N GLU A 466 -32.46 10.14 -14.08
CA GLU A 466 -31.91 9.60 -12.81
C GLU A 466 -30.42 9.29 -12.93
N GLY A 467 -29.95 8.76 -14.06
CA GLY A 467 -28.54 8.47 -14.29
C GLY A 467 -27.67 9.74 -14.30
N LEU A 468 -28.15 10.81 -14.93
CA LEU A 468 -27.45 12.12 -14.88
C LEU A 468 -27.40 12.68 -13.47
N LEU A 469 -28.48 12.55 -12.70
CA LEU A 469 -28.50 12.93 -11.29
C LEU A 469 -27.45 12.12 -10.50
N TRP A 470 -27.34 10.80 -10.72
CA TRP A 470 -26.37 9.95 -10.03
C TRP A 470 -24.92 10.30 -10.38
N ILE A 471 -24.63 10.66 -11.64
CA ILE A 471 -23.32 11.17 -12.05
C ILE A 471 -23.01 12.47 -11.31
N GLY A 472 -23.96 13.39 -11.24
CA GLY A 472 -23.81 14.64 -10.51
C GLY A 472 -23.59 14.45 -9.01
N LEU A 473 -24.37 13.57 -8.39
CA LEU A 473 -24.21 13.19 -6.99
C LEU A 473 -22.83 12.55 -6.74
N GLY A 474 -22.41 11.63 -7.60
CA GLY A 474 -21.08 11.03 -7.54
C GLY A 474 -19.96 12.05 -7.62
N ALA A 475 -20.05 13.02 -8.54
CA ALA A 475 -19.10 14.12 -8.65
C ALA A 475 -19.10 14.99 -7.36
N GLY A 476 -20.25 15.32 -6.83
CA GLY A 476 -20.40 16.08 -5.59
C GLY A 476 -19.76 15.35 -4.39
N LEU A 477 -20.07 14.06 -4.23
CA LEU A 477 -19.53 13.22 -3.14
C LEU A 477 -18.01 13.01 -3.24
N THR A 478 -17.44 13.13 -4.45
CA THR A 478 -15.99 13.08 -4.63
C THR A 478 -15.33 14.43 -4.38
N ILE A 479 -15.82 15.48 -5.05
CA ILE A 479 -15.14 16.78 -5.11
C ILE A 479 -15.33 17.59 -3.82
N ILE A 480 -16.54 17.64 -3.27
CA ILE A 480 -16.82 18.49 -2.11
C ILE A 480 -15.98 18.10 -0.88
N PRO A 481 -15.98 16.84 -0.41
CA PRO A 481 -15.18 16.47 0.75
C PRO A 481 -13.68 16.65 0.54
N THR A 482 -13.19 16.29 -0.66
CA THR A 482 -11.76 16.38 -0.98
C THR A 482 -11.28 17.83 -1.06
N VAL A 483 -12.04 18.73 -1.68
CA VAL A 483 -11.67 20.15 -1.77
C VAL A 483 -11.74 20.82 -0.41
N LEU A 484 -12.80 20.60 0.37
CA LEU A 484 -12.96 21.23 1.69
C LEU A 484 -11.86 20.79 2.66
N VAL A 485 -11.62 19.49 2.79
CA VAL A 485 -10.58 18.99 3.69
C VAL A 485 -9.18 19.33 3.16
N GLY A 486 -8.98 19.28 1.83
CA GLY A 486 -7.74 19.71 1.21
C GLY A 486 -7.41 21.17 1.47
N PHE A 487 -8.42 22.06 1.41
CA PHE A 487 -8.29 23.46 1.79
C PHE A 487 -7.87 23.63 3.26
N VAL A 488 -8.54 22.93 4.18
CA VAL A 488 -8.21 22.96 5.61
C VAL A 488 -6.78 22.46 5.83
N ALA A 489 -6.41 21.33 5.24
CA ALA A 489 -5.10 20.73 5.38
C ALA A 489 -3.97 21.65 4.87
N PHE A 490 -4.14 22.21 3.68
CA PHE A 490 -3.12 23.04 3.05
C PHE A 490 -3.07 24.46 3.65
N LYS A 491 -4.20 25.16 3.72
CA LYS A 491 -4.25 26.57 4.10
C LYS A 491 -4.23 26.80 5.60
N MET A 492 -4.99 26.00 6.37
CA MET A 492 -5.13 26.20 7.82
C MET A 492 -4.04 25.45 8.59
N MET A 493 -3.77 24.20 8.23
CA MET A 493 -2.78 23.37 8.93
C MET A 493 -1.37 23.45 8.33
N LYS A 494 -1.20 24.14 7.18
CA LYS A 494 0.09 24.37 6.49
C LYS A 494 0.86 23.06 6.19
N ILE A 495 0.13 22.01 5.86
CA ILE A 495 0.72 20.75 5.42
C ILE A 495 1.18 20.92 3.97
N ASP A 496 2.34 20.34 3.62
CA ASP A 496 2.86 20.43 2.25
C ASP A 496 1.89 19.83 1.22
N PHE A 497 1.88 20.40 0.01
CA PHE A 497 0.89 20.05 -1.00
C PHE A 497 1.03 18.59 -1.49
N GLY A 498 2.25 18.04 -1.49
CA GLY A 498 2.48 16.64 -1.81
C GLY A 498 1.80 15.70 -0.82
N SER A 499 1.98 15.95 0.49
CA SER A 499 1.31 15.18 1.55
C SER A 499 -0.21 15.36 1.52
N VAL A 500 -0.72 16.58 1.29
CA VAL A 500 -2.16 16.82 1.15
C VAL A 500 -2.72 16.02 -0.02
N SER A 501 -2.10 16.10 -1.20
CA SER A 501 -2.57 15.39 -2.40
C SER A 501 -2.56 13.87 -2.21
N GLY A 502 -1.50 13.32 -1.61
CA GLY A 502 -1.42 11.89 -1.29
C GLY A 502 -2.47 11.46 -0.27
N MET A 503 -2.71 12.28 0.77
CA MET A 503 -3.76 12.04 1.77
C MET A 503 -5.15 12.04 1.12
N LEU A 504 -5.46 12.97 0.22
CA LEU A 504 -6.74 13.01 -0.49
C LEU A 504 -6.92 11.77 -1.38
N CYS A 505 -5.90 11.39 -2.17
CA CYS A 505 -5.95 10.17 -2.97
C CYS A 505 -6.12 8.91 -2.09
N GLY A 506 -5.45 8.83 -0.95
CA GLY A 506 -5.54 7.71 -0.01
C GLY A 506 -6.89 7.63 0.70
N SER A 507 -7.46 8.78 1.10
CA SER A 507 -8.78 8.84 1.71
C SER A 507 -9.90 8.40 0.77
N MET A 508 -9.71 8.59 -0.55
CA MET A 508 -10.64 8.17 -1.59
C MET A 508 -10.30 6.79 -2.19
N ALA A 509 -9.32 6.10 -1.60
CA ALA A 509 -8.84 4.78 -2.04
C ALA A 509 -8.45 4.73 -3.54
N ASN A 510 -7.98 5.85 -4.10
CA ASN A 510 -7.76 6.03 -5.53
C ASN A 510 -6.25 6.00 -5.91
N PRO A 511 -5.70 4.83 -6.30
CA PRO A 511 -4.32 4.73 -6.72
C PRO A 511 -4.04 5.37 -8.10
N MET A 512 -5.07 5.54 -8.93
CA MET A 512 -4.93 6.15 -10.26
C MET A 512 -4.68 7.65 -10.11
N ALA A 513 -5.43 8.32 -9.22
CA ALA A 513 -5.16 9.71 -8.87
C ALA A 513 -3.78 9.87 -8.22
N LEU A 514 -3.34 8.90 -7.40
CA LEU A 514 -1.99 8.92 -6.83
C LEU A 514 -0.90 8.85 -7.92
N ASN A 515 -1.06 7.99 -8.93
CA ASN A 515 -0.11 7.91 -10.04
C ASN A 515 0.00 9.28 -10.73
N TYR A 516 -1.13 9.91 -11.07
CA TYR A 516 -1.14 11.26 -11.63
C TYR A 516 -0.43 12.29 -10.72
N VAL A 517 -0.67 12.23 -9.41
CA VAL A 517 -0.03 13.11 -8.43
C VAL A 517 1.48 12.89 -8.39
N ASN A 518 1.95 11.63 -8.36
CA ASN A 518 3.39 11.30 -8.37
C ASN A 518 4.10 11.77 -9.66
N ASP A 519 3.39 11.74 -10.80
CA ASP A 519 3.94 12.22 -12.07
C ASP A 519 4.02 13.75 -12.16
N THR A 520 3.20 14.46 -11.37
CA THR A 520 3.06 15.92 -11.47
C THR A 520 3.63 16.70 -10.29
N ILE A 521 3.85 16.04 -9.16
CA ILE A 521 4.40 16.63 -7.93
C ILE A 521 5.69 15.88 -7.59
N PRO A 522 6.84 16.56 -7.51
CA PRO A 522 8.10 15.93 -7.23
C PRO A 522 8.17 15.44 -5.77
N GLY A 523 8.94 14.36 -5.55
CA GLY A 523 9.21 13.78 -4.23
C GLY A 523 8.26 12.65 -3.82
N ASP A 524 8.59 11.96 -2.71
CA ASP A 524 7.88 10.76 -2.23
C ASP A 524 6.71 11.06 -1.27
N ASN A 525 6.54 12.32 -0.87
CA ASN A 525 5.53 12.75 0.09
C ASN A 525 4.10 12.30 -0.27
N PRO A 526 3.66 12.36 -1.55
CA PRO A 526 2.35 11.87 -1.92
C PRO A 526 2.16 10.37 -1.64
N SER A 527 3.13 9.56 -2.04
CA SER A 527 3.09 8.11 -1.83
C SER A 527 3.11 7.73 -0.34
N VAL A 528 3.90 8.45 0.46
CA VAL A 528 3.98 8.23 1.92
C VAL A 528 2.67 8.62 2.60
N ALA A 529 2.10 9.76 2.27
CA ALA A 529 0.83 10.21 2.83
C ALA A 529 -0.34 9.29 2.41
N TYR A 530 -0.38 8.86 1.14
CA TYR A 530 -1.33 7.87 0.67
C TYR A 530 -1.26 6.57 1.49
N ALA A 531 -0.06 5.99 1.60
CA ALA A 531 0.16 4.75 2.34
C ALA A 531 -0.20 4.86 3.83
N THR A 532 -0.09 6.06 4.40
CA THR A 532 -0.43 6.34 5.80
C THR A 532 -1.94 6.30 6.04
N VAL A 533 -2.75 6.87 5.15
CA VAL A 533 -4.20 7.05 5.40
C VAL A 533 -5.07 5.97 4.75
N TYR A 534 -4.62 5.39 3.65
CA TYR A 534 -5.37 4.38 2.88
C TYR A 534 -5.88 3.21 3.73
N PRO A 535 -5.06 2.60 4.65
CA PRO A 535 -5.50 1.48 5.46
C PRO A 535 -6.72 1.78 6.32
N LEU A 536 -6.69 2.92 7.02
CA LEU A 536 -7.77 3.34 7.90
C LEU A 536 -9.03 3.68 7.11
N CYS A 537 -8.89 4.46 6.05
CA CYS A 537 -10.05 4.90 5.25
C CYS A 537 -10.73 3.74 4.54
N MET A 538 -9.95 2.78 4.03
CA MET A 538 -10.50 1.58 3.41
C MET A 538 -11.32 0.76 4.41
N PHE A 539 -10.78 0.51 5.60
CA PHE A 539 -11.47 -0.19 6.67
C PHE A 539 -12.76 0.52 7.09
N LEU A 540 -12.67 1.83 7.37
CA LEU A 540 -13.82 2.61 7.83
C LEU A 540 -14.95 2.64 6.80
N ARG A 541 -14.66 2.78 5.51
CA ARG A 541 -15.69 2.82 4.47
C ARG A 541 -16.45 1.50 4.36
N VAL A 542 -15.78 0.36 4.55
CA VAL A 542 -16.43 -0.95 4.60
C VAL A 542 -17.43 -1.02 5.75
N ILE A 543 -17.03 -0.57 6.93
CA ILE A 543 -17.91 -0.57 8.12
C ILE A 543 -19.06 0.45 7.95
N ILE A 544 -18.75 1.67 7.49
CA ILE A 544 -19.75 2.73 7.33
C ILE A 544 -20.83 2.33 6.32
N ALA A 545 -20.48 1.69 5.20
CA ALA A 545 -21.45 1.23 4.22
C ALA A 545 -22.48 0.25 4.85
N GLN A 546 -22.02 -0.66 5.71
CA GLN A 546 -22.89 -1.57 6.45
C GLN A 546 -23.75 -0.83 7.48
N VAL A 547 -23.12 0.01 8.30
CA VAL A 547 -23.78 0.76 9.38
C VAL A 547 -24.89 1.67 8.82
N LEU A 548 -24.61 2.41 7.72
CA LEU A 548 -25.63 3.26 7.09
C LEU A 548 -26.89 2.47 6.72
N LEU A 549 -26.72 1.32 6.05
CA LEU A 549 -27.85 0.50 5.62
C LEU A 549 -28.59 -0.10 6.82
N MET A 550 -27.86 -0.59 7.82
CA MET A 550 -28.47 -1.23 8.97
C MET A 550 -29.26 -0.26 9.88
N PHE A 551 -28.78 0.96 10.05
CA PHE A 551 -29.41 1.91 10.97
C PHE A 551 -30.45 2.82 10.31
N LEU A 552 -30.37 3.05 9.02
CA LEU A 552 -31.25 4.00 8.34
C LEU A 552 -32.33 3.31 7.47
N LEU A 553 -32.23 2.01 7.22
CA LEU A 553 -33.28 1.23 6.54
C LEU A 553 -34.18 0.45 7.51
N ASN A 554 -33.86 0.40 8.81
CA ASN A 554 -34.71 -0.22 9.83
C ASN A 554 -35.79 0.70 10.36
#